data_143b7fcdaaa43bbd5acf7f2df4ab2578
#
_entry.id   143b7fcdaaa43bbd5acf7f2df4ab2578
#
_cell.length_a   1.000
_cell.length_b   1.000
_cell.length_c   1.000
_cell.angle_alpha   90.00
_cell.angle_beta   90.00
_cell.angle_gamma   90.00
#
_symmetry.space_group_name_H-M   'P 1'
#
loop_
_entity.id
_entity.type
_entity.pdbx_description
1 polymer ?
#
loop_
_entity_poly.entity_id
_entity_poly.type
_entity_poly.pdbx_seq_one_letter_code
_entity_poly.pdbx_strand_id
1 'polypeptide(L)'
;MGTVYINNVVKQMKTDLRLIQEQQPLIHNITNYVAMNFVANSLLAIGASPIMARAEEEVEEISSKSNALALNLGVPESTTAHSMILAGEAAMKKRIPIVFDVVGVGATRFRMDIASQIILRCHPTVIKGNASEIQALYSHQIGMQGVDSHQKTYEVEKQAKKLAQQLSCIIVVTGAIDFITDGERMAYVHEG
;
A
#
# COMPACT_ATOMS: atom_id res chain seq x y z
N MET A 1 4.98 -24.64 18.21
CA MET A 1 4.60 -23.21 18.32
C MET A 1 3.92 -22.66 17.06
N GLY A 2 4.29 -23.08 15.84
CA GLY A 2 3.71 -22.56 14.59
C GLY A 2 2.20 -22.71 14.43
N THR A 3 1.64 -23.87 14.72
CA THR A 3 0.21 -24.18 14.49
C THR A 3 -0.74 -23.33 15.35
N VAL A 4 -0.38 -23.01 16.58
CA VAL A 4 -1.20 -22.16 17.46
C VAL A 4 -1.23 -20.71 16.96
N TYR A 5 -0.10 -20.22 16.45
CA TYR A 5 0.02 -18.88 15.90
C TYR A 5 -0.86 -18.71 14.63
N ILE A 6 -0.78 -19.67 13.69
CA ILE A 6 -1.60 -19.68 12.47
C ILE A 6 -3.10 -19.69 12.80
N ASN A 7 -3.53 -20.53 13.74
CA ASN A 7 -4.94 -20.58 14.16
C ASN A 7 -5.44 -19.26 14.73
N ASN A 8 -4.61 -18.53 15.47
CA ASN A 8 -4.96 -17.21 16.00
C ASN A 8 -5.08 -16.17 14.89
N VAL A 9 -4.17 -16.17 13.90
CA VAL A 9 -4.23 -15.26 12.74
C VAL A 9 -5.51 -15.50 11.93
N VAL A 10 -5.80 -16.76 11.58
CA VAL A 10 -7.02 -17.11 10.83
C VAL A 10 -8.29 -16.72 11.59
N LYS A 11 -8.32 -16.90 12.91
CA LYS A 11 -9.45 -16.48 13.75
C LYS A 11 -9.62 -14.96 13.72
N GLN A 12 -8.51 -14.21 13.80
CA GLN A 12 -8.54 -12.76 13.72
C GLN A 12 -9.04 -12.29 12.35
N MET A 13 -8.51 -12.85 11.25
CA MET A 13 -8.97 -12.52 9.90
C MET A 13 -10.47 -12.74 9.70
N LYS A 14 -11.03 -13.84 10.23
CA LYS A 14 -12.49 -14.10 10.19
C LYS A 14 -13.27 -13.06 10.98
N THR A 15 -12.75 -12.63 12.11
CA THR A 15 -13.35 -11.58 12.94
C THR A 15 -13.32 -10.25 12.21
N ASP A 16 -12.18 -9.89 11.59
CA ASP A 16 -12.02 -8.64 10.86
C ASP A 16 -12.94 -8.59 9.64
N LEU A 17 -13.05 -9.69 8.89
CA LEU A 17 -13.98 -9.79 7.75
C LEU A 17 -15.43 -9.59 8.18
N ARG A 18 -15.85 -10.21 9.31
CA ARG A 18 -17.20 -10.01 9.86
C ARG A 18 -17.42 -8.54 10.25
N LEU A 19 -16.42 -7.89 10.89
CA LEU A 19 -16.52 -6.49 11.25
C LEU A 19 -16.62 -5.58 10.03
N ILE A 20 -15.92 -5.89 8.93
CA ILE A 20 -16.06 -5.17 7.66
C ILE A 20 -17.50 -5.28 7.15
N GLN A 21 -18.09 -6.49 7.15
CA GLN A 21 -19.47 -6.71 6.72
C GLN A 21 -20.50 -6.01 7.59
N GLU A 22 -20.29 -5.97 8.92
CA GLU A 22 -21.17 -5.29 9.87
C GLU A 22 -21.09 -3.78 9.81
N GLN A 23 -19.87 -3.23 9.66
CA GLN A 23 -19.60 -1.79 9.71
C GLN A 23 -19.65 -1.11 8.35
N GLN A 24 -19.50 -1.86 7.26
CA GLN A 24 -19.48 -1.36 5.88
C GLN A 24 -18.57 -0.13 5.69
N PRO A 25 -17.30 -0.19 6.09
CA PRO A 25 -16.42 0.98 6.11
C PRO A 25 -16.31 1.63 4.73
N LEU A 26 -16.32 2.96 4.69
CA LEU A 26 -16.08 3.72 3.48
C LEU A 26 -14.59 3.71 3.15
N ILE A 27 -14.24 3.17 1.98
CA ILE A 27 -12.85 3.08 1.50
C ILE A 27 -12.69 4.01 0.29
N HIS A 28 -11.93 5.09 0.47
CA HIS A 28 -11.56 5.96 -0.65
C HIS A 28 -10.44 5.31 -1.46
N ASN A 29 -10.64 5.20 -2.78
CA ASN A 29 -9.67 4.60 -3.69
C ASN A 29 -9.30 5.57 -4.79
N ILE A 30 -8.02 5.90 -4.92
CA ILE A 30 -7.46 6.57 -6.09
C ILE A 30 -6.58 5.56 -6.80
N THR A 31 -7.14 4.92 -7.82
CA THR A 31 -6.50 3.84 -8.58
C THR A 31 -6.56 4.13 -10.09
N ASN A 32 -5.91 3.29 -10.88
CA ASN A 32 -5.90 3.40 -12.33
C ASN A 32 -7.20 2.85 -12.96
N TYR A 33 -7.49 3.28 -14.18
CA TYR A 33 -8.72 2.90 -14.90
C TYR A 33 -8.84 1.40 -15.18
N VAL A 34 -7.71 0.69 -15.32
CA VAL A 34 -7.68 -0.75 -15.61
C VAL A 34 -8.17 -1.56 -14.42
N ALA A 35 -7.79 -1.15 -13.20
CA ALA A 35 -8.11 -1.85 -11.96
C ALA A 35 -9.40 -1.37 -11.28
N MET A 36 -9.89 -0.17 -11.61
CA MET A 36 -10.94 0.54 -10.86
C MET A 36 -12.19 -0.30 -10.65
N ASN A 37 -12.74 -0.89 -11.70
CA ASN A 37 -13.96 -1.71 -11.60
C ASN A 37 -13.73 -2.97 -10.75
N PHE A 38 -12.60 -3.64 -10.96
CA PHE A 38 -12.25 -4.85 -10.21
C PHE A 38 -12.07 -4.54 -8.71
N VAL A 39 -11.35 -3.48 -8.37
CA VAL A 39 -11.15 -3.06 -6.97
C VAL A 39 -12.46 -2.69 -6.31
N ALA A 40 -13.34 -1.93 -6.99
CA ALA A 40 -14.65 -1.58 -6.46
C ALA A 40 -15.50 -2.83 -6.15
N ASN A 41 -15.60 -3.76 -7.10
CA ASN A 41 -16.37 -4.99 -6.91
C ASN A 41 -15.76 -5.91 -5.83
N SER A 42 -14.43 -5.97 -5.73
CA SER A 42 -13.76 -6.76 -4.68
C SER A 42 -14.08 -6.21 -3.29
N LEU A 43 -14.05 -4.90 -3.11
CA LEU A 43 -14.41 -4.26 -1.84
C LEU A 43 -15.87 -4.46 -1.49
N LEU A 44 -16.79 -4.32 -2.47
CA LEU A 44 -18.21 -4.63 -2.27
C LEU A 44 -18.42 -6.09 -1.87
N ALA A 45 -17.71 -7.02 -2.50
CA ALA A 45 -17.83 -8.45 -2.23
C ALA A 45 -17.45 -8.84 -0.79
N ILE A 46 -16.51 -8.11 -0.17
CA ILE A 46 -16.14 -8.33 1.24
C ILE A 46 -17.01 -7.53 2.23
N GLY A 47 -17.93 -6.68 1.73
CA GLY A 47 -18.86 -5.90 2.55
C GLY A 47 -18.41 -4.47 2.84
N ALA A 48 -17.31 -3.98 2.24
CA ALA A 48 -16.92 -2.58 2.36
C ALA A 48 -17.66 -1.69 1.36
N SER A 49 -17.65 -0.38 1.58
CA SER A 49 -18.23 0.65 0.70
C SER A 49 -17.12 1.41 -0.05
N PRO A 50 -16.81 1.08 -1.31
CA PRO A 50 -15.79 1.79 -2.07
C PRO A 50 -16.29 3.12 -2.62
N ILE A 51 -15.44 4.14 -2.63
CA ILE A 51 -15.63 5.37 -3.38
C ILE A 51 -14.40 5.68 -4.22
N MET A 52 -14.61 5.97 -5.53
CA MET A 52 -13.55 6.14 -6.53
C MET A 52 -13.38 7.62 -6.92
N ALA A 53 -13.34 8.51 -5.94
CA ALA A 53 -13.17 9.95 -6.16
C ALA A 53 -11.73 10.28 -6.59
N ARG A 54 -11.58 11.11 -7.64
CA ARG A 54 -10.27 11.47 -8.20
C ARG A 54 -10.12 12.97 -8.49
N ALA A 55 -11.22 13.72 -8.52
CA ALA A 55 -11.19 15.15 -8.79
C ALA A 55 -10.54 15.89 -7.61
N GLU A 56 -9.62 16.83 -7.91
CA GLU A 56 -8.93 17.62 -6.88
C GLU A 56 -9.90 18.37 -5.97
N GLU A 57 -11.05 18.74 -6.51
CA GLU A 57 -12.08 19.50 -5.83
C GLU A 57 -12.81 18.73 -4.72
N GLU A 58 -12.73 17.39 -4.72
CA GLU A 58 -13.49 16.56 -3.77
C GLU A 58 -12.64 15.62 -2.91
N VAL A 59 -11.40 15.29 -3.34
CA VAL A 59 -10.61 14.22 -2.72
C VAL A 59 -10.29 14.46 -1.24
N GLU A 60 -10.08 15.69 -0.82
CA GLU A 60 -9.86 16.02 0.60
C GLU A 60 -11.13 15.78 1.43
N GLU A 61 -12.28 16.21 0.94
CA GLU A 61 -13.57 16.03 1.61
C GLU A 61 -13.91 14.54 1.73
N ILE A 62 -13.76 13.78 0.64
CA ILE A 62 -14.00 12.34 0.61
C ILE A 62 -13.07 11.60 1.56
N SER A 63 -11.75 11.86 1.51
CA SER A 63 -10.79 11.23 2.42
C SER A 63 -11.10 11.55 3.88
N SER A 64 -11.51 12.78 4.18
CA SER A 64 -11.86 13.19 5.54
C SER A 64 -13.08 12.44 6.10
N LYS A 65 -13.97 11.94 5.26
CA LYS A 65 -15.16 11.15 5.63
C LYS A 65 -14.93 9.64 5.58
N SER A 66 -13.82 9.19 4.97
CA SER A 66 -13.52 7.78 4.79
C SER A 66 -12.92 7.12 6.04
N ASN A 67 -12.95 5.79 6.06
CA ASN A 67 -12.36 4.95 7.11
C ASN A 67 -10.95 4.46 6.75
N ALA A 68 -10.63 4.43 5.44
CA ALA A 68 -9.31 4.14 4.92
C ALA A 68 -9.12 4.77 3.54
N LEU A 69 -7.85 4.96 3.13
CA LEU A 69 -7.46 5.42 1.81
C LEU A 69 -6.57 4.37 1.13
N ALA A 70 -6.89 4.02 -0.11
CA ALA A 70 -6.06 3.18 -0.97
C ALA A 70 -5.57 3.98 -2.17
N LEU A 71 -4.26 4.04 -2.36
CA LEU A 71 -3.58 4.71 -3.46
C LEU A 71 -2.85 3.68 -4.33
N ASN A 72 -2.98 3.78 -5.66
CA ASN A 72 -2.29 2.90 -6.60
C ASN A 72 -1.61 3.71 -7.70
N LEU A 73 -0.29 3.57 -7.82
CA LEU A 73 0.55 4.34 -8.75
C LEU A 73 0.50 3.81 -10.21
N GLY A 74 -0.38 2.88 -10.53
CA GLY A 74 -0.59 2.41 -11.91
C GLY A 74 -1.16 3.53 -12.79
N VAL A 75 -0.60 3.69 -14.00
CA VAL A 75 -1.03 4.74 -14.97
C VAL A 75 -1.11 6.14 -14.35
N PRO A 76 0.00 6.68 -13.81
CA PRO A 76 -0.03 7.98 -13.15
C PRO A 76 -0.15 9.13 -14.16
N GLU A 77 -0.98 10.10 -13.82
CA GLU A 77 -1.11 11.40 -14.46
C GLU A 77 -0.79 12.50 -13.45
N SER A 78 -0.30 13.66 -13.88
CA SER A 78 0.08 14.74 -12.95
C SER A 78 -1.08 15.20 -12.07
N THR A 79 -2.28 15.31 -12.62
CA THR A 79 -3.50 15.66 -11.87
C THR A 79 -3.86 14.59 -10.83
N THR A 80 -3.87 13.32 -11.24
CA THR A 80 -4.13 12.20 -10.30
C THR A 80 -3.07 12.12 -9.20
N ALA A 81 -1.81 12.39 -9.52
CA ALA A 81 -0.73 12.41 -8.52
C ALA A 81 -0.96 13.53 -7.48
N HIS A 82 -1.40 14.69 -7.91
CA HIS A 82 -1.77 15.79 -7.01
C HIS A 82 -2.97 15.41 -6.13
N SER A 83 -4.02 14.85 -6.72
CA SER A 83 -5.19 14.33 -5.97
C SER A 83 -4.80 13.29 -4.92
N MET A 84 -3.87 12.37 -5.24
CA MET A 84 -3.36 11.38 -4.28
C MET A 84 -2.68 12.03 -3.07
N ILE A 85 -1.91 13.09 -3.30
CA ILE A 85 -1.24 13.83 -2.23
C ILE A 85 -2.26 14.55 -1.34
N LEU A 86 -3.22 15.29 -1.93
CA LEU A 86 -4.27 15.98 -1.20
C LEU A 86 -5.11 15.02 -0.36
N ALA A 87 -5.54 13.89 -0.97
CA ALA A 87 -6.28 12.84 -0.30
C ALA A 87 -5.47 12.22 0.87
N GLY A 88 -4.18 11.95 0.63
CA GLY A 88 -3.27 11.39 1.61
C GLY A 88 -3.03 12.31 2.80
N GLU A 89 -2.85 13.60 2.58
CA GLU A 89 -2.71 14.59 3.65
C GLU A 89 -3.99 14.71 4.49
N ALA A 90 -5.18 14.67 3.84
CA ALA A 90 -6.45 14.66 4.55
C ALA A 90 -6.63 13.37 5.39
N ALA A 91 -6.29 12.21 4.83
CA ALA A 91 -6.31 10.93 5.53
C ALA A 91 -5.36 10.91 6.73
N MET A 92 -4.13 11.44 6.57
CA MET A 92 -3.15 11.58 7.65
C MET A 92 -3.67 12.49 8.78
N LYS A 93 -4.24 13.65 8.46
CA LYS A 93 -4.85 14.57 9.45
C LYS A 93 -5.95 13.86 10.23
N LYS A 94 -6.74 13.02 9.58
CA LYS A 94 -7.82 12.23 10.20
C LYS A 94 -7.29 10.97 10.92
N ARG A 95 -6.03 10.59 10.71
CA ARG A 95 -5.39 9.38 11.26
C ARG A 95 -6.08 8.08 10.80
N ILE A 96 -6.58 8.05 9.58
CA ILE A 96 -7.05 6.80 8.95
C ILE A 96 -5.90 6.09 8.23
N PRO A 97 -5.94 4.75 8.12
CA PRO A 97 -4.88 4.00 7.45
C PRO A 97 -4.82 4.34 5.95
N ILE A 98 -3.59 4.40 5.44
CA ILE A 98 -3.28 4.61 4.02
C ILE A 98 -2.53 3.40 3.51
N VAL A 99 -3.06 2.75 2.48
CA VAL A 99 -2.38 1.68 1.73
C VAL A 99 -1.90 2.26 0.40
N PHE A 100 -0.61 2.15 0.13
CA PHE A 100 0.00 2.68 -1.10
C PHE A 100 0.66 1.55 -1.91
N ASP A 101 0.12 1.28 -3.09
CA ASP A 101 0.64 0.32 -4.07
C ASP A 101 1.55 1.06 -5.07
N VAL A 102 2.87 0.80 -5.00
CA VAL A 102 3.92 1.52 -5.72
C VAL A 102 4.16 0.99 -7.14
N VAL A 103 3.11 0.62 -7.85
CA VAL A 103 3.16 0.01 -9.18
C VAL A 103 4.14 0.73 -10.11
N GLY A 104 5.19 0.02 -10.55
CA GLY A 104 6.16 0.51 -11.52
C GLY A 104 7.04 1.66 -11.02
N VAL A 105 7.23 1.83 -9.72
CA VAL A 105 7.97 2.95 -9.13
C VAL A 105 9.40 3.08 -9.67
N GLY A 106 10.06 1.97 -10.01
CA GLY A 106 11.39 1.96 -10.60
C GLY A 106 11.45 2.19 -12.12
N ALA A 107 10.32 2.26 -12.79
CA ALA A 107 10.29 2.32 -14.26
C ALA A 107 10.65 3.71 -14.81
N THR A 108 10.32 4.79 -14.10
CA THR A 108 10.59 6.17 -14.54
C THR A 108 10.86 7.08 -13.33
N ARG A 109 11.61 8.16 -13.58
CA ARG A 109 11.84 9.21 -12.59
C ARG A 109 10.50 9.83 -12.12
N PHE A 110 9.57 10.07 -13.03
CA PHE A 110 8.26 10.60 -12.72
C PHE A 110 7.50 9.79 -11.67
N ARG A 111 7.48 8.45 -11.81
CA ARG A 111 6.85 7.56 -10.81
C ARG A 111 7.56 7.60 -9.47
N MET A 112 8.89 7.61 -9.48
CA MET A 112 9.69 7.71 -8.27
C MET A 112 9.46 9.04 -7.53
N ASP A 113 9.40 10.14 -8.27
CA ASP A 113 9.16 11.47 -7.70
C ASP A 113 7.76 11.55 -7.03
N ILE A 114 6.72 11.00 -7.67
CA ILE A 114 5.38 10.91 -7.08
C ILE A 114 5.39 10.03 -5.82
N ALA A 115 5.97 8.84 -5.90
CA ALA A 115 6.04 7.94 -4.76
C ALA A 115 6.76 8.57 -3.57
N SER A 116 7.87 9.26 -3.82
CA SER A 116 8.64 9.97 -2.79
C SER A 116 7.82 11.08 -2.14
N GLN A 117 7.06 11.85 -2.91
CA GLN A 117 6.18 12.89 -2.36
C GLN A 117 5.05 12.30 -1.51
N ILE A 118 4.40 11.22 -1.96
CA ILE A 118 3.33 10.54 -1.20
C ILE A 118 3.91 9.99 0.11
N ILE A 119 5.07 9.32 0.08
CA ILE A 119 5.71 8.78 1.27
C ILE A 119 6.05 9.89 2.27
N LEU A 120 6.66 10.98 1.80
CA LEU A 120 7.10 12.08 2.64
C LEU A 120 5.94 12.86 3.27
N ARG A 121 4.86 13.09 2.52
CA ARG A 121 3.77 13.99 2.92
C ARG A 121 2.58 13.27 3.54
N CYS A 122 2.34 12.01 3.17
CA CYS A 122 1.14 11.28 3.58
C CYS A 122 1.43 10.16 4.60
N HIS A 123 2.68 9.76 4.79
CA HIS A 123 3.10 8.70 5.72
C HIS A 123 2.23 7.43 5.62
N PRO A 124 2.26 6.68 4.48
CA PRO A 124 1.44 5.49 4.32
C PRO A 124 1.64 4.47 5.45
N THR A 125 0.54 3.89 5.93
CA THR A 125 0.56 2.81 6.94
C THR A 125 1.11 1.52 6.35
N VAL A 126 0.78 1.26 5.08
CA VAL A 126 1.23 0.09 4.33
C VAL A 126 1.75 0.54 2.96
N ILE A 127 2.92 0.07 2.58
CA ILE A 127 3.46 0.20 1.22
C ILE A 127 3.57 -1.19 0.62
N LYS A 128 2.98 -1.39 -0.55
CA LYS A 128 2.93 -2.66 -1.27
C LYS A 128 3.58 -2.51 -2.64
N GLY A 129 4.36 -3.50 -3.03
CA GLY A 129 4.94 -3.62 -4.37
C GLY A 129 5.57 -4.99 -4.58
N ASN A 130 5.94 -5.33 -5.81
CA ASN A 130 6.73 -6.52 -6.07
C ASN A 130 8.21 -6.32 -5.67
N ALA A 131 9.01 -7.39 -5.75
CA ALA A 131 10.41 -7.37 -5.33
C ALA A 131 11.22 -6.25 -6.00
N SER A 132 11.06 -6.03 -7.30
CA SER A 132 11.80 -5.01 -8.04
C SER A 132 11.35 -3.58 -7.68
N GLU A 133 10.07 -3.39 -7.40
CA GLU A 133 9.51 -2.11 -6.98
C GLU A 133 10.00 -1.72 -5.57
N ILE A 134 9.97 -2.65 -4.62
CA ILE A 134 10.49 -2.43 -3.26
C ILE A 134 12.00 -2.20 -3.28
N GLN A 135 12.76 -2.92 -4.11
CA GLN A 135 14.19 -2.70 -4.27
C GLN A 135 14.49 -1.31 -4.85
N ALA A 136 13.75 -0.87 -5.87
CA ALA A 136 13.92 0.45 -6.46
C ALA A 136 13.62 1.56 -5.43
N LEU A 137 12.54 1.40 -4.67
CA LEU A 137 12.17 2.34 -3.61
C LEU A 137 13.24 2.40 -2.50
N TYR A 138 13.73 1.25 -2.05
CA TYR A 138 14.80 1.16 -1.06
C TYR A 138 16.08 1.87 -1.53
N SER A 139 16.52 1.61 -2.76
CA SER A 139 17.73 2.21 -3.33
C SER A 139 17.62 3.73 -3.41
N HIS A 140 16.45 4.24 -3.76
CA HIS A 140 16.18 5.67 -3.84
C HIS A 140 16.15 6.33 -2.44
N GLN A 141 15.45 5.74 -1.48
CA GLN A 141 15.28 6.30 -0.13
C GLN A 141 16.57 6.27 0.71
N ILE A 142 17.45 5.30 0.47
CA ILE A 142 18.70 5.13 1.23
C ILE A 142 19.90 5.73 0.50
N GLY A 143 19.72 6.22 -0.75
CA GLY A 143 20.79 6.87 -1.52
C GLY A 143 21.85 5.89 -2.03
N MET A 144 21.55 4.61 -2.13
CA MET A 144 22.44 3.61 -2.72
C MET A 144 22.23 3.56 -4.24
N GLN A 145 23.16 4.14 -5.00
CA GLN A 145 23.25 3.92 -6.44
C GLN A 145 23.83 2.52 -6.71
N GLY A 146 23.06 1.69 -7.41
CA GLY A 146 23.55 0.48 -8.08
C GLY A 146 23.83 -0.71 -7.18
N VAL A 147 22.84 -1.58 -7.04
CA VAL A 147 23.08 -2.98 -6.65
C VAL A 147 22.71 -3.84 -7.86
N ASP A 148 23.65 -4.73 -8.23
CA ASP A 148 23.50 -5.67 -9.35
C ASP A 148 22.16 -6.43 -9.29
N SER A 149 21.47 -6.49 -10.43
CA SER A 149 20.14 -7.05 -10.61
C SER A 149 20.05 -8.59 -10.47
N HIS A 150 21.06 -9.24 -9.91
CA HIS A 150 21.14 -10.70 -9.80
C HIS A 150 21.06 -11.26 -8.38
N GLN A 151 20.71 -10.45 -7.37
CA GLN A 151 20.66 -10.94 -5.99
C GLN A 151 19.25 -11.31 -5.53
N LYS A 152 19.22 -12.52 -4.99
CA LYS A 152 18.16 -13.40 -4.51
C LYS A 152 17.15 -12.78 -3.53
N THR A 153 15.95 -13.36 -3.45
CA THR A 153 14.82 -13.10 -2.52
C THR A 153 15.23 -12.65 -1.11
N TYR A 154 16.29 -13.24 -0.53
CA TYR A 154 16.82 -12.90 0.78
C TYR A 154 17.31 -11.44 0.92
N GLU A 155 17.77 -10.82 -0.16
CA GLU A 155 18.24 -9.42 -0.11
C GLU A 155 17.07 -8.44 -0.09
N VAL A 156 16.00 -8.75 -0.82
CA VAL A 156 14.77 -7.94 -0.82
C VAL A 156 14.10 -7.95 0.54
N GLU A 157 14.11 -9.07 1.26
CA GLU A 157 13.58 -9.15 2.63
C GLU A 157 14.34 -8.22 3.59
N LYS A 158 15.67 -8.21 3.50
CA LYS A 158 16.49 -7.27 4.30
C LYS A 158 16.22 -5.82 3.96
N GLN A 159 16.07 -5.52 2.67
CA GLN A 159 15.77 -4.18 2.19
C GLN A 159 14.37 -3.74 2.66
N ALA A 160 13.37 -4.61 2.53
CA ALA A 160 12.01 -4.37 3.00
C ALA A 160 11.96 -4.12 4.52
N LYS A 161 12.70 -4.89 5.32
CA LYS A 161 12.81 -4.66 6.77
C LYS A 161 13.40 -3.29 7.10
N LYS A 162 14.50 -2.93 6.46
CA LYS A 162 15.14 -1.62 6.69
C LYS A 162 14.23 -0.48 6.25
N LEU A 163 13.55 -0.63 5.11
CA LEU A 163 12.59 0.34 4.61
C LEU A 163 11.41 0.52 5.57
N ALA A 164 10.85 -0.58 6.10
CA ALA A 164 9.79 -0.57 7.09
C ALA A 164 10.19 0.18 8.37
N GLN A 165 11.41 -0.08 8.88
CA GLN A 165 11.95 0.62 10.04
C GLN A 165 12.13 2.12 9.78
N GLN A 166 12.72 2.47 8.63
CA GLN A 166 13.00 3.86 8.27
C GLN A 166 11.73 4.68 8.08
N LEU A 167 10.72 4.09 7.43
CA LEU A 167 9.46 4.75 7.13
C LEU A 167 8.39 4.57 8.22
N SER A 168 8.67 3.74 9.25
CA SER A 168 7.72 3.40 10.32
C SER A 168 6.39 2.89 9.78
N CYS A 169 6.43 2.01 8.77
CA CYS A 169 5.26 1.45 8.09
C CYS A 169 5.39 -0.05 7.86
N ILE A 170 4.33 -0.68 7.39
CA ILE A 170 4.35 -2.08 6.95
C ILE A 170 4.74 -2.11 5.48
N ILE A 171 5.71 -2.97 5.14
CA ILE A 171 6.08 -3.26 3.75
C ILE A 171 5.53 -4.62 3.35
N VAL A 172 4.85 -4.68 2.22
CA VAL A 172 4.34 -5.91 1.60
C VAL A 172 5.07 -6.11 0.27
N VAL A 173 5.85 -7.16 0.19
CA VAL A 173 6.53 -7.59 -1.04
C VAL A 173 5.72 -8.72 -1.67
N THR A 174 5.11 -8.45 -2.84
CA THR A 174 4.30 -9.45 -3.54
C THR A 174 5.13 -10.30 -4.48
N GLY A 175 4.79 -11.59 -4.58
CA GLY A 175 5.49 -12.55 -5.45
C GLY A 175 4.79 -13.92 -5.44
N ALA A 176 5.52 -14.98 -5.79
CA ALA A 176 5.04 -16.35 -5.63
C ALA A 176 4.82 -16.71 -4.14
N ILE A 177 5.56 -16.08 -3.27
CA ILE A 177 5.38 -16.06 -1.81
C ILE A 177 5.41 -14.60 -1.42
N ASP A 178 4.34 -14.11 -0.82
CA ASP A 178 4.29 -12.75 -0.32
C ASP A 178 5.04 -12.64 1.01
N PHE A 179 5.82 -11.56 1.15
CA PHE A 179 6.56 -11.24 2.37
C PHE A 179 6.02 -9.95 2.98
N ILE A 180 5.71 -9.98 4.26
CA ILE A 180 5.14 -8.86 5.00
C ILE A 180 6.01 -8.56 6.22
N THR A 181 6.37 -7.29 6.44
CA THR A 181 7.17 -6.90 7.61
C THR A 181 6.83 -5.48 8.08
N ASP A 182 6.92 -5.29 9.41
CA ASP A 182 6.92 -3.96 10.06
C ASP A 182 8.35 -3.52 10.45
N GLY A 183 9.37 -4.28 9.98
CA GLY A 183 10.76 -4.05 10.32
C GLY A 183 11.28 -4.91 11.48
N GLU A 184 10.41 -5.35 12.38
CA GLU A 184 10.73 -6.28 13.48
C GLU A 184 10.16 -7.68 13.23
N ARG A 185 8.86 -7.74 13.01
CA ARG A 185 8.12 -8.97 12.72
C ARG A 185 8.07 -9.23 11.23
N MET A 186 7.87 -10.50 10.89
CA MET A 186 7.69 -10.90 9.50
C MET A 186 6.66 -12.02 9.37
N ALA A 187 6.00 -12.05 8.22
CA ALA A 187 5.08 -13.11 7.84
C ALA A 187 5.26 -13.46 6.36
N TYR A 188 4.94 -14.70 6.01
CA TYR A 188 4.93 -15.20 4.64
C TYR A 188 3.54 -15.73 4.31
N VAL A 189 3.05 -15.42 3.10
CA VAL A 189 1.81 -15.96 2.55
C VAL A 189 2.16 -16.77 1.30
N HIS A 190 1.88 -18.07 1.33
CA HIS A 190 2.28 -19.02 0.29
C HIS A 190 1.23 -19.24 -0.80
N GLU A 191 -0.01 -18.81 -0.57
CA GLU A 191 -1.12 -18.99 -1.49
C GLU A 191 -1.94 -17.69 -1.51
N GLY A 192 -1.81 -16.97 -2.61
CA GLY A 192 -2.54 -15.74 -2.89
C GLY A 192 -3.11 -15.77 -4.30
#